data_43f14013d75e712c6df7aff253bcf479
#
_entry.id   43f14013d75e712c6df7aff253bcf479
#
_cell.length_a   1.000
_cell.length_b   1.000
_cell.length_c   1.000
_cell.angle_alpha   90.00
_cell.angle_beta   90.00
_cell.angle_gamma   90.00
#
_symmetry.space_group_name_H-M   'P 1'
#
loop_
_entity.id
_entity.type
_entity.pdbx_description
1 polymer ?
#
loop_
_entity_poly.entity_id
_entity_poly.type
_entity_poly.pdbx_seq_one_letter_code
_entity_poly.pdbx_strand_id
1 'polypeptide(L)'
;MLTIRTAQLDILPGNIRANWALIEKEIALAKEEGSDLLVLPEMCLTGYLIGDLWDQNAFLREAERYNDRLREATQGLAIAWGNVAIDWTKTNDDGRPRKYNAAFLAKDGAFLSPEGLHRPYAVKALLPNYRCFDDRRYFTSLLA
;
A
#
# COMPACT_ATOMS: atom_id res chain seq x y z
N MET A 1 23.89 12.08 -6.73
CA MET A 1 23.12 12.48 -5.51
C MET A 1 21.71 11.94 -5.70
N LEU A 2 21.15 11.26 -4.71
CA LEU A 2 19.80 10.70 -4.76
C LEU A 2 18.78 11.79 -4.39
N THR A 3 17.81 12.04 -5.26
CA THR A 3 16.72 13.00 -5.03
C THR A 3 15.45 12.26 -4.66
N ILE A 4 14.92 12.55 -3.46
CA ILE A 4 13.72 11.90 -2.91
C ILE A 4 12.63 12.94 -2.72
N ARG A 5 11.46 12.67 -3.31
CA ARG A 5 10.23 13.40 -3.03
C ARG A 5 9.40 12.62 -2.00
N THR A 6 9.00 13.27 -0.93
CA THR A 6 8.05 12.72 0.04
C THR A 6 6.71 13.44 -0.12
N ALA A 7 5.62 12.68 -0.23
CA ALA A 7 4.28 13.24 -0.37
C ALA A 7 3.48 13.08 0.93
N GLN A 8 2.90 14.18 1.38
CA GLN A 8 1.85 14.22 2.41
C GLN A 8 0.53 14.41 1.71
N LEU A 9 -0.38 13.43 1.82
CA LEU A 9 -1.65 13.41 1.10
C LEU A 9 -2.83 13.52 2.06
N ASP A 10 -3.83 14.29 1.67
CA ASP A 10 -5.13 14.34 2.36
C ASP A 10 -5.99 13.15 1.92
N ILE A 11 -5.66 11.98 2.49
CA ILE A 11 -6.27 10.70 2.12
C ILE A 11 -7.73 10.67 2.58
N LEU A 12 -8.62 10.35 1.64
CA LEU A 12 -10.04 10.13 1.88
C LEU A 12 -10.29 8.65 2.22
N PRO A 13 -10.65 8.32 3.48
CA PRO A 13 -10.87 6.92 3.88
C PRO A 13 -11.93 6.23 3.01
N GLY A 14 -11.57 5.05 2.48
CA GLY A 14 -12.45 4.23 1.65
C GLY A 14 -12.64 4.70 0.20
N ASN A 15 -12.04 5.84 -0.20
CA ASN A 15 -12.20 6.36 -1.56
C ASN A 15 -10.92 6.20 -2.39
N ILE A 16 -10.69 4.99 -2.88
CA ILE A 16 -9.48 4.62 -3.64
C ILE A 16 -9.29 5.51 -4.86
N ARG A 17 -10.38 5.83 -5.59
CA ARG A 17 -10.29 6.63 -6.83
C ARG A 17 -9.86 8.07 -6.57
N ALA A 18 -10.41 8.69 -5.53
CA ALA A 18 -10.01 10.04 -5.15
C ALA A 18 -8.56 10.07 -4.67
N ASN A 19 -8.15 9.08 -3.87
CA ASN A 19 -6.77 8.96 -3.40
C ASN A 19 -5.80 8.72 -4.56
N TRP A 20 -6.19 7.90 -5.52
CA TRP A 20 -5.41 7.70 -6.76
C TRP A 20 -5.18 9.01 -7.51
N ALA A 21 -6.20 9.85 -7.65
CA ALA A 21 -6.05 11.15 -8.31
C ALA A 21 -5.05 12.07 -7.62
N LEU A 22 -4.95 12.01 -6.28
CA LEU A 22 -3.92 12.73 -5.52
C LEU A 22 -2.54 12.15 -5.80
N ILE A 23 -2.41 10.83 -5.82
CA ILE A 23 -1.16 10.11 -6.09
C ILE A 23 -0.67 10.39 -7.51
N GLU A 24 -1.55 10.39 -8.52
CA GLU A 24 -1.19 10.72 -9.91
C GLU A 24 -0.53 12.10 -10.04
N LYS A 25 -1.04 13.10 -9.30
CA LYS A 25 -0.43 14.44 -9.26
C LYS A 25 0.98 14.40 -8.69
N GLU A 26 1.19 13.66 -7.60
CA GLU A 26 2.51 13.52 -6.98
C GLU A 26 3.50 12.78 -7.89
N ILE A 27 3.05 11.76 -8.63
CA ILE A 27 3.86 11.07 -9.63
C ILE A 27 4.29 12.03 -10.75
N ALA A 28 3.36 12.84 -11.25
CA ALA A 28 3.66 13.83 -12.29
C ALA A 28 4.69 14.86 -11.80
N LEU A 29 4.51 15.40 -10.61
CA LEU A 29 5.44 16.34 -9.99
C LEU A 29 6.81 15.72 -9.76
N ALA A 30 6.88 14.50 -9.24
CA ALA A 30 8.14 13.79 -9.01
C ALA A 30 8.93 13.58 -10.31
N LYS A 31 8.25 13.25 -11.41
CA LYS A 31 8.86 13.11 -12.75
C LYS A 31 9.33 14.45 -13.32
N GLU A 32 8.53 15.50 -13.17
CA GLU A 32 8.88 16.85 -13.62
C GLU A 32 10.11 17.40 -12.90
N GLU A 33 10.21 17.16 -11.59
CA GLU A 33 11.35 17.56 -10.75
C GLU A 33 12.60 16.70 -10.97
N GLY A 34 12.50 15.58 -11.67
CA GLY A 34 13.58 14.62 -11.85
C GLY A 34 13.94 13.85 -10.58
N SER A 35 12.95 13.57 -9.73
CA SER A 35 13.15 12.76 -8.54
C SER A 35 13.51 11.32 -8.90
N ASP A 36 14.41 10.71 -8.12
CA ASP A 36 14.77 9.30 -8.25
C ASP A 36 13.78 8.37 -7.53
N LEU A 37 13.20 8.87 -6.43
CA LEU A 37 12.26 8.12 -5.59
C LEU A 37 11.12 9.03 -5.12
N LEU A 38 9.90 8.55 -5.27
CA LEU A 38 8.70 9.09 -4.63
C LEU A 38 8.30 8.19 -3.45
N VAL A 39 8.11 8.79 -2.28
CA VAL A 39 7.63 8.08 -1.08
C VAL A 39 6.23 8.57 -0.73
N LEU A 40 5.28 7.63 -0.72
CA LEU A 40 3.87 7.84 -0.38
C LEU A 40 3.57 7.30 1.03
N PRO A 41 2.50 7.78 1.68
CA PRO A 41 2.18 7.37 3.04
C PRO A 41 1.66 5.93 3.17
N GLU A 42 1.55 5.48 4.41
CA GLU A 42 0.87 4.24 4.80
C GLU A 42 -0.59 4.28 4.36
N MET A 43 -1.11 3.17 3.81
CA MET A 43 -2.50 3.04 3.34
C MET A 43 -2.95 4.19 2.42
N CYS A 44 -2.08 4.65 1.55
CA CYS A 44 -2.32 5.82 0.72
C CYS A 44 -3.44 5.67 -0.31
N LEU A 45 -3.81 4.45 -0.65
CA LEU A 45 -4.91 4.15 -1.59
C LEU A 45 -6.24 3.98 -0.86
N THR A 46 -6.25 3.21 0.21
CA THR A 46 -7.47 2.81 0.91
C THR A 46 -7.88 3.76 2.03
N GLY A 47 -6.93 4.50 2.59
CA GLY A 47 -7.07 5.07 3.92
C GLY A 47 -6.88 4.00 5.00
N TYR A 48 -6.67 4.44 6.24
CA TYR A 48 -6.30 3.57 7.35
C TYR A 48 -7.53 3.13 8.16
N LEU A 49 -8.33 4.07 8.65
CA LEU A 49 -9.48 3.83 9.53
C LEU A 49 -10.76 3.74 8.69
N ILE A 50 -10.97 2.59 8.06
CA ILE A 50 -12.11 2.34 7.15
C ILE A 50 -13.08 1.26 7.67
N GLY A 51 -12.85 0.76 8.89
CA GLY A 51 -13.76 -0.19 9.54
C GLY A 51 -14.00 -1.45 8.70
N ASP A 52 -15.25 -1.85 8.60
CA ASP A 52 -15.65 -3.11 7.97
C ASP A 52 -15.51 -3.13 6.42
N LEU A 53 -15.06 -2.04 5.78
CA LEU A 53 -14.61 -2.10 4.38
C LEU A 53 -13.46 -3.10 4.20
N TRP A 54 -12.64 -3.29 5.24
CA TRP A 54 -11.60 -4.33 5.24
C TRP A 54 -12.12 -5.76 5.08
N ASP A 55 -13.41 -5.97 5.28
CA ASP A 55 -14.06 -7.28 5.16
C ASP A 55 -14.78 -7.49 3.83
N GLN A 56 -14.75 -6.50 2.94
CA GLN A 56 -15.40 -6.55 1.63
C GLN A 56 -14.42 -6.98 0.54
N ASN A 57 -14.56 -8.20 0.03
CA ASN A 57 -13.67 -8.75 -1.00
C ASN A 57 -13.60 -7.89 -2.26
N ALA A 58 -14.69 -7.25 -2.67
CA ALA A 58 -14.71 -6.37 -3.84
C ALA A 58 -13.80 -5.15 -3.64
N PHE A 59 -13.83 -4.54 -2.45
CA PHE A 59 -12.96 -3.43 -2.08
C PHE A 59 -11.48 -3.87 -2.03
N LEU A 60 -11.21 -5.03 -1.45
CA LEU A 60 -9.86 -5.58 -1.38
C LEU A 60 -9.27 -5.84 -2.78
N ARG A 61 -10.05 -6.40 -3.68
CA ARG A 61 -9.62 -6.63 -5.07
C ARG A 61 -9.39 -5.32 -5.83
N GLU A 62 -10.17 -4.29 -5.56
CA GLU A 62 -9.92 -2.96 -6.11
C GLU A 62 -8.60 -2.39 -5.58
N ALA A 63 -8.34 -2.49 -4.28
CA ALA A 63 -7.09 -2.04 -3.66
C ALA A 63 -5.85 -2.72 -4.27
N GLU A 64 -5.93 -4.04 -4.54
CA GLU A 64 -4.84 -4.78 -5.21
C GLU A 64 -4.60 -4.28 -6.63
N ARG A 65 -5.65 -4.04 -7.42
CA ARG A 65 -5.50 -3.50 -8.78
C ARG A 65 -4.78 -2.17 -8.80
N TYR A 66 -4.96 -1.35 -7.78
CA TYR A 66 -4.25 -0.07 -7.68
C TYR A 66 -2.78 -0.23 -7.25
N ASN A 67 -2.41 -1.32 -6.56
CA ASN A 67 -0.99 -1.67 -6.39
C ASN A 67 -0.32 -1.95 -7.76
N ASP A 68 -1.00 -2.65 -8.65
CA ASP A 68 -0.50 -2.87 -10.03
C ASP A 68 -0.42 -1.57 -10.82
N ARG A 69 -1.40 -0.68 -10.71
CA ARG A 69 -1.34 0.64 -11.36
C ARG A 69 -0.16 1.48 -10.87
N LEU A 70 0.14 1.45 -9.57
CA LEU A 70 1.32 2.11 -9.01
C LEU A 70 2.61 1.52 -9.58
N ARG A 71 2.73 0.19 -9.61
CA ARG A 71 3.86 -0.49 -10.24
C ARG A 71 4.04 -0.08 -11.70
N GLU A 72 2.98 -0.02 -12.48
CA GLU A 72 3.01 0.39 -13.89
C GLU A 72 3.43 1.86 -14.06
N ALA A 73 3.11 2.72 -13.11
CA ALA A 73 3.47 4.14 -13.15
C ALA A 73 4.95 4.43 -12.86
N THR A 74 5.75 3.42 -12.50
CA THR A 74 7.15 3.58 -12.06
C THR A 74 8.19 3.69 -13.18
N GLN A 75 7.76 3.92 -14.43
CA GLN A 75 8.71 4.15 -15.52
C GLN A 75 9.53 5.42 -15.29
N GLY A 76 10.85 5.26 -15.15
CA GLY A 76 11.79 6.34 -14.89
C GLY A 76 11.73 6.94 -13.47
N LEU A 77 10.97 6.33 -12.56
CA LEU A 77 10.80 6.79 -11.17
C LEU A 77 10.59 5.59 -10.26
N ALA A 78 11.38 5.44 -9.20
CA ALA A 78 11.05 4.50 -8.13
C ALA A 78 9.91 5.06 -7.26
N ILE A 79 8.97 4.21 -6.85
CA ILE A 79 7.88 4.60 -5.94
C ILE A 79 7.82 3.62 -4.78
N ALA A 80 7.84 4.15 -3.55
CA ALA A 80 7.56 3.40 -2.32
C ALA A 80 6.20 3.84 -1.76
N TRP A 81 5.35 2.88 -1.38
CA TRP A 81 4.00 3.18 -0.85
C TRP A 81 3.53 2.15 0.16
N GLY A 82 2.62 2.57 1.02
CA GLY A 82 1.89 1.70 1.93
C GLY A 82 0.49 1.38 1.42
N ASN A 83 0.11 0.12 1.44
CA ASN A 83 -1.24 -0.35 1.12
C ASN A 83 -1.49 -1.74 1.70
N VAL A 84 -2.72 -2.24 1.55
CA VAL A 84 -3.04 -3.62 1.92
C VAL A 84 -2.45 -4.60 0.90
N ALA A 85 -1.90 -5.70 1.40
CA ALA A 85 -1.60 -6.90 0.64
C ALA A 85 -2.52 -8.04 1.12
N ILE A 86 -3.04 -8.86 0.20
CA ILE A 86 -3.98 -9.92 0.52
C ILE A 86 -3.40 -11.27 0.06
N ASP A 87 -3.43 -12.24 0.96
CA ASP A 87 -3.16 -13.63 0.63
C ASP A 87 -4.48 -14.40 0.49
N TRP A 88 -4.97 -14.49 -0.73
CA TRP A 88 -6.21 -15.19 -1.04
C TRP A 88 -6.12 -16.70 -0.86
N THR A 89 -4.92 -17.26 -0.68
CA THR A 89 -4.70 -18.70 -0.49
C THR A 89 -4.77 -19.11 0.98
N LYS A 90 -4.72 -18.14 1.88
CA LYS A 90 -4.78 -18.35 3.33
C LYS A 90 -5.96 -17.62 3.93
N THR A 91 -6.67 -18.31 4.81
CA THR A 91 -7.79 -17.75 5.56
C THR A 91 -7.46 -17.65 7.04
N ASN A 92 -8.10 -16.71 7.71
CA ASN A 92 -8.19 -16.66 9.16
C ASN A 92 -9.28 -17.62 9.66
N ASP A 93 -9.39 -17.79 10.98
CA ASP A 93 -10.38 -18.67 11.60
C ASP A 93 -11.84 -18.29 11.26
N ASP A 94 -12.08 -17.03 10.90
CA ASP A 94 -13.37 -16.51 10.46
C ASP A 94 -13.67 -16.74 8.96
N GLY A 95 -12.77 -17.44 8.24
CA GLY A 95 -12.92 -17.74 6.82
C GLY A 95 -12.55 -16.59 5.88
N ARG A 96 -12.12 -15.44 6.38
CA ARG A 96 -11.70 -14.30 5.57
C ARG A 96 -10.25 -14.45 5.11
N PRO A 97 -9.89 -13.91 3.93
CA PRO A 97 -8.52 -13.96 3.45
C PRO A 97 -7.58 -13.18 4.39
N ARG A 98 -6.35 -13.66 4.52
CA ARG A 98 -5.34 -12.95 5.30
C ARG A 98 -4.97 -11.63 4.63
N LYS A 99 -4.99 -10.57 5.42
CA LYS A 99 -4.64 -9.21 5.01
C LYS A 99 -3.43 -8.74 5.79
N TYR A 100 -2.57 -8.00 5.11
CA TYR A 100 -1.37 -7.44 5.70
C TYR A 100 -1.31 -5.94 5.45
N ASN A 101 -0.97 -5.18 6.48
CA ASN A 101 -0.50 -3.82 6.30
C ASN A 101 0.92 -3.91 5.73
N ALA A 102 1.11 -3.46 4.50
CA ALA A 102 2.31 -3.74 3.73
C ALA A 102 2.93 -2.48 3.13
N ALA A 103 4.25 -2.52 2.96
CA ALA A 103 5.00 -1.54 2.20
C ALA A 103 5.50 -2.18 0.90
N PHE A 104 5.29 -1.47 -0.19
CA PHE A 104 5.71 -1.84 -1.54
C PHE A 104 6.79 -0.90 -2.04
N LEU A 105 7.63 -1.41 -2.90
CA LEU A 105 8.59 -0.64 -3.68
C LEU A 105 8.61 -1.20 -5.10
N ALA A 106 8.53 -0.31 -6.08
CA ALA A 106 8.65 -0.69 -7.49
C ALA A 106 9.49 0.33 -8.28
N LYS A 107 10.10 -0.13 -9.35
CA LYS A 107 10.85 0.70 -10.30
C LYS A 107 10.74 0.07 -11.70
N ASP A 108 10.60 0.92 -12.72
CA ASP A 108 10.57 0.52 -14.13
C ASP A 108 9.58 -0.63 -14.43
N GLY A 109 8.40 -0.58 -13.82
CA GLY A 109 7.32 -1.53 -14.00
C GLY A 109 7.45 -2.84 -13.21
N ALA A 110 8.45 -2.99 -12.35
CA ALA A 110 8.70 -4.20 -11.57
C ALA A 110 8.68 -3.92 -10.06
N PHE A 111 8.04 -4.80 -9.29
CA PHE A 111 8.21 -4.79 -7.85
C PHE A 111 9.64 -5.14 -7.46
N LEU A 112 10.17 -4.43 -6.47
CA LEU A 112 11.44 -4.75 -5.84
C LEU A 112 11.16 -5.51 -4.55
N SER A 113 11.48 -6.80 -4.56
CA SER A 113 11.34 -7.63 -3.36
C SER A 113 12.54 -7.47 -2.45
N PRO A 114 12.33 -7.37 -1.13
CA PRO A 114 13.43 -7.47 -0.18
C PRO A 114 14.19 -8.80 -0.37
N GLU A 115 15.50 -8.76 -0.25
CA GLU A 115 16.34 -9.95 -0.39
C GLU A 115 15.89 -11.06 0.58
N GLY A 116 15.73 -12.28 0.07
CA GLY A 116 15.28 -13.45 0.86
C GLY A 116 13.77 -13.51 1.12
N LEU A 117 12.97 -12.57 0.64
CA LEU A 117 11.51 -12.65 0.73
C LEU A 117 10.90 -13.16 -0.58
N HIS A 118 9.99 -14.14 -0.48
CA HIS A 118 9.26 -14.69 -1.61
C HIS A 118 8.00 -13.86 -2.00
N ARG A 119 7.89 -12.64 -1.50
CA ARG A 119 6.75 -11.74 -1.75
C ARG A 119 7.23 -10.33 -2.11
N PRO A 120 6.50 -9.61 -2.96
CA PRO A 120 6.92 -8.30 -3.47
C PRO A 120 6.59 -7.14 -2.51
N TYR A 121 6.54 -7.39 -1.21
CA TYR A 121 6.23 -6.38 -0.19
C TYR A 121 6.79 -6.75 1.18
N ALA A 122 7.05 -5.75 2.00
CA ALA A 122 7.34 -5.90 3.42
C ALA A 122 6.05 -5.82 4.24
N VAL A 123 5.93 -6.64 5.28
CA VAL A 123 4.75 -6.70 6.15
C VAL A 123 5.05 -6.05 7.49
N LYS A 124 4.10 -5.23 7.95
CA LYS A 124 4.14 -4.62 9.27
C LYS A 124 4.09 -5.69 10.35
N ALA A 125 5.12 -5.74 11.20
CA ALA A 125 5.24 -6.72 12.27
C ALA A 125 4.47 -6.32 13.53
N LEU A 126 4.60 -5.06 13.94
CA LEU A 126 3.98 -4.53 15.15
C LEU A 126 2.69 -3.80 14.81
N LEU A 127 1.56 -4.46 15.08
CA LEU A 127 0.23 -3.94 14.81
C LEU A 127 -0.28 -3.17 16.02
N PRO A 128 -0.58 -1.86 15.90
CA PRO A 128 -1.15 -1.07 16.99
C PRO A 128 -2.58 -1.55 17.32
N ASN A 129 -2.86 -1.64 18.60
CA ASN A 129 -4.18 -2.04 19.11
C ASN A 129 -4.50 -1.20 20.35
N TYR A 130 -4.47 0.12 20.18
CA TYR A 130 -4.72 1.11 21.24
C TYR A 130 -5.38 2.37 20.66
N ARG A 131 -6.15 3.08 21.45
CA ARG A 131 -6.93 4.27 21.07
C ARG A 131 -7.88 3.95 19.90
N CYS A 132 -7.74 4.64 18.76
CA CYS A 132 -8.53 4.42 17.55
C CYS A 132 -8.01 3.27 16.67
N PHE A 133 -6.86 2.66 17.01
CA PHE A 133 -6.27 1.60 16.22
C PHE A 133 -6.75 0.23 16.68
N ASP A 134 -7.24 -0.57 15.75
CA ASP A 134 -7.67 -1.96 15.96
C ASP A 134 -7.11 -2.85 14.83
N ASP A 135 -5.81 -2.72 14.60
CA ASP A 135 -5.15 -3.38 13.47
C ASP A 135 -5.24 -4.90 13.54
N ARG A 136 -5.19 -5.47 14.74
CA ARG A 136 -5.27 -6.92 14.94
C ARG A 136 -6.59 -7.53 14.52
N ARG A 137 -7.65 -6.73 14.45
CA ARG A 137 -8.95 -7.16 13.96
C ARG A 137 -8.91 -7.44 12.45
N TYR A 138 -8.13 -6.68 11.69
CA TYR A 138 -8.16 -6.71 10.24
C TYR A 138 -6.91 -7.29 9.61
N PHE A 139 -5.75 -7.11 10.23
CA PHE A 139 -4.46 -7.46 9.66
C PHE A 139 -3.75 -8.56 10.43
N THR A 140 -3.03 -9.39 9.67
CA THR A 140 -2.14 -10.40 10.22
C THR A 140 -0.73 -9.80 10.39
N SER A 141 -0.13 -10.01 11.55
CA SER A 141 1.25 -9.60 11.82
C SER A 141 2.25 -10.50 11.05
N LEU A 142 3.41 -9.96 10.70
CA LEU A 142 4.53 -10.77 10.21
C LEU A 142 4.98 -11.82 11.25
N LEU A 143 4.74 -11.56 12.53
CA LEU A 143 5.14 -12.43 13.64
C LEU A 143 4.06 -13.48 14.03
N ALA A 144 2.93 -13.52 13.31
CA ALA A 144 1.81 -14.43 13.57
C ALA A 144 1.93 -15.74 12.78
#